data_1382b5fdb02925514de39a971335c506
#
_entry.id   1382b5fdb02925514de39a971335c506
#
_cell.length_a   1.000
_cell.length_b   1.000
_cell.length_c   1.000
_cell.angle_alpha   90.00
_cell.angle_beta   90.00
_cell.angle_gamma   90.00
#
_symmetry.space_group_name_H-M   'P 1'
#
loop_
_entity.id
_entity.type
_entity.pdbx_description
1 polymer ?
#
loop_
_entity_poly.entity_id
_entity_poly.type
_entity_poly.pdbx_seq_one_letter_code
_entity_poly.pdbx_strand_id
1 'polypeptide(L)'
;MKTLVRQNPTLFPSLPSLLEDFFNREWADSSLASRSFSATLPAVNVRDDNDQYTIEVAAPGMKRDDFKIELDQNVLTILSHKEESQEEQNEATNYTRREFNYQSFQRSFTLPENKVEGEKIAAKYVDGILRISVPKKEEAKVKPIKLISVG
;
A
#
# COMPACT_ATOMS: atom_id res chain seq x y z
N MET A 1 28.26 -37.85 -20.75
CA MET A 1 28.39 -36.47 -20.22
C MET A 1 27.25 -36.21 -19.26
N LYS A 2 27.53 -36.13 -17.99
CA LYS A 2 26.54 -35.80 -16.99
C LYS A 2 26.48 -34.28 -16.82
N THR A 3 25.39 -33.68 -17.24
CA THR A 3 25.12 -32.25 -17.02
C THR A 3 24.75 -32.05 -15.56
N LEU A 4 25.64 -31.44 -14.80
CA LEU A 4 25.37 -31.00 -13.45
C LEU A 4 24.40 -29.81 -13.53
N VAL A 5 23.14 -30.06 -13.24
CA VAL A 5 22.19 -29.00 -12.93
C VAL A 5 22.58 -28.44 -11.57
N ARG A 6 23.20 -27.27 -11.57
CA ARG A 6 23.34 -26.47 -10.33
C ARG A 6 21.97 -26.04 -9.89
N GLN A 7 21.44 -26.70 -8.88
CA GLN A 7 20.37 -26.14 -8.07
C GLN A 7 20.98 -25.00 -7.27
N ASN A 8 20.63 -23.79 -7.63
CA ASN A 8 20.85 -22.63 -6.75
C ASN A 8 19.96 -22.82 -5.51
N PRO A 9 20.52 -22.93 -4.32
CA PRO A 9 19.72 -22.78 -3.13
C PRO A 9 19.27 -21.33 -3.08
N THR A 10 18.00 -21.09 -3.30
CA THR A 10 17.36 -19.81 -3.02
C THR A 10 17.47 -19.57 -1.53
N LEU A 11 18.43 -18.78 -1.16
CA LEU A 11 18.82 -18.44 0.21
C LEU A 11 17.98 -17.28 0.74
N PHE A 12 16.66 -17.33 0.49
CA PHE A 12 15.71 -16.46 1.15
C PHE A 12 14.52 -17.30 1.62
N PRO A 13 14.53 -17.71 2.88
CA PRO A 13 13.33 -18.26 3.46
C PRO A 13 12.32 -17.13 3.58
N SER A 14 11.28 -17.23 2.77
CA SER A 14 9.96 -16.69 3.02
C SER A 14 9.91 -15.23 3.51
N LEU A 15 9.90 -14.29 2.58
CA LEU A 15 8.93 -13.22 2.71
C LEU A 15 7.59 -13.90 3.00
N PRO A 16 6.85 -13.46 4.03
CA PRO A 16 5.62 -14.15 4.38
C PRO A 16 4.76 -14.27 3.14
N SER A 17 4.29 -15.48 2.87
CA SER A 17 3.37 -15.83 1.79
C SER A 17 2.12 -14.94 1.74
N LEU A 18 1.83 -14.26 2.84
CA LEU A 18 0.81 -13.23 2.98
C LEU A 18 1.07 -11.99 2.11
N LEU A 19 2.33 -11.59 1.92
CA LEU A 19 2.65 -10.45 1.06
C LEU A 19 2.56 -10.87 -0.42
N GLU A 20 2.91 -12.09 -0.72
CA GLU A 20 2.84 -12.67 -2.05
C GLU A 20 1.38 -12.94 -2.46
N ASP A 21 0.54 -13.45 -1.56
CA ASP A 21 -0.91 -13.56 -1.75
C ASP A 21 -1.59 -12.19 -1.85
N PHE A 22 -1.08 -11.22 -1.11
CA PHE A 22 -1.54 -9.84 -1.16
C PHE A 22 -1.29 -9.20 -2.54
N PHE A 23 -0.09 -9.36 -3.09
CA PHE A 23 0.24 -8.84 -4.41
C PHE A 23 -0.38 -9.65 -5.55
N ASN A 24 -0.49 -10.97 -5.43
CA ASN A 24 -1.02 -11.82 -6.50
C ASN A 24 -2.55 -11.75 -6.64
N ARG A 25 -3.29 -11.60 -5.57
CA ARG A 25 -4.75 -11.48 -5.64
C ARG A 25 -5.20 -10.14 -6.22
N GLU A 26 -4.56 -9.07 -5.83
CA GLU A 26 -4.93 -7.73 -6.30
C GLU A 26 -4.46 -7.48 -7.73
N TRP A 27 -3.36 -8.10 -8.14
CA TRP A 27 -2.85 -7.98 -9.50
C TRP A 27 -3.63 -8.81 -10.53
N ALA A 28 -4.19 -9.94 -10.13
CA ALA A 28 -4.96 -10.81 -11.02
C ALA A 28 -6.38 -10.29 -11.28
N ASP A 29 -6.97 -9.55 -10.35
CA ASP A 29 -8.35 -9.06 -10.47
C ASP A 29 -8.44 -7.71 -11.22
N SER A 30 -7.31 -7.02 -11.38
CA SER A 30 -7.27 -5.75 -12.14
C SER A 30 -7.36 -5.92 -13.66
N SER A 31 -7.30 -7.16 -14.18
CA SER A 31 -7.39 -7.43 -15.62
C SER A 31 -8.79 -7.22 -16.21
N LEU A 32 -9.82 -7.11 -15.39
CA LEU A 32 -11.20 -6.89 -15.83
C LEU A 32 -11.67 -5.43 -15.74
N ALA A 33 -10.89 -4.57 -15.07
CA ALA A 33 -11.21 -3.15 -14.91
C ALA A 33 -10.49 -2.23 -15.90
N SER A 34 -9.82 -2.77 -16.92
CA SER A 34 -9.10 -1.97 -17.92
C SER A 34 -10.01 -1.39 -19.01
N ARG A 35 -11.21 -0.94 -18.63
CA ARG A 35 -12.05 -0.14 -19.52
C ARG A 35 -12.21 1.26 -18.97
N SER A 36 -11.43 2.17 -19.53
CA SER A 36 -11.73 3.59 -19.63
C SER A 36 -11.63 4.44 -18.37
N PHE A 37 -10.51 4.46 -17.69
CA PHE A 37 -10.07 5.71 -17.07
C PHE A 37 -8.55 5.74 -17.11
N SER A 38 -7.97 6.77 -17.66
CA SER A 38 -6.54 7.08 -17.57
C SER A 38 -6.16 7.52 -16.15
N ALA A 39 -6.72 6.85 -15.14
CA ALA A 39 -6.35 7.02 -13.76
C ALA A 39 -5.02 6.28 -13.55
N THR A 40 -3.95 7.02 -13.42
CA THR A 40 -2.67 6.45 -13.05
C THR A 40 -2.78 5.96 -11.61
N LEU A 41 -2.69 4.66 -11.39
CA LEU A 41 -2.63 4.12 -10.03
C LEU A 41 -1.37 4.65 -9.34
N PRO A 42 -1.49 5.23 -8.15
CA PRO A 42 -0.34 5.76 -7.43
C PRO A 42 0.62 4.64 -7.02
N ALA A 43 1.92 4.95 -7.06
CA ALA A 43 2.93 4.06 -6.51
C ALA A 43 2.77 3.96 -4.98
N VAL A 44 2.97 2.76 -4.46
CA VAL A 44 2.79 2.46 -3.03
C VAL A 44 3.99 1.69 -2.51
N ASN A 45 4.46 2.10 -1.33
CA ASN A 45 5.39 1.34 -0.51
C ASN A 45 4.67 0.84 0.74
N VAL A 46 4.89 -0.41 1.11
CA VAL A 46 4.39 -0.98 2.35
C VAL A 46 5.57 -1.45 3.18
N ARG A 47 5.64 -1.00 4.43
CA ARG A 47 6.64 -1.41 5.39
C ARG A 47 5.98 -2.16 6.54
N ASP A 48 6.58 -3.24 6.95
CA ASP A 48 6.17 -4.06 8.08
C ASP A 48 7.22 -3.97 9.19
N ASP A 49 6.94 -3.16 10.20
CA ASP A 49 7.74 -3.03 11.41
C ASP A 49 7.15 -3.89 12.55
N ASN A 50 7.88 -4.04 13.64
CA ASN A 50 7.39 -4.82 14.78
C ASN A 50 6.08 -4.26 15.37
N ASP A 51 5.93 -2.94 15.40
CA ASP A 51 4.83 -2.25 16.06
C ASP A 51 3.67 -1.89 15.12
N GLN A 52 3.95 -1.72 13.84
CA GLN A 52 2.95 -1.24 12.87
C GLN A 52 3.29 -1.63 11.43
N TYR A 53 2.26 -1.60 10.59
CA TYR A 53 2.43 -1.48 9.15
C TYR A 53 2.40 0.00 8.78
N THR A 54 3.20 0.39 7.79
CA THR A 54 3.17 1.73 7.23
C THR A 54 2.93 1.63 5.73
N ILE A 55 1.87 2.26 5.25
CA ILE A 55 1.53 2.34 3.83
C ILE A 55 1.85 3.76 3.38
N GLU A 56 2.68 3.91 2.36
CA GLU A 56 3.04 5.18 1.76
C GLU A 56 2.52 5.22 0.33
N VAL A 57 1.71 6.22 0.02
CA VAL A 57 1.10 6.42 -1.30
C VAL A 57 1.65 7.69 -1.89
N ALA A 58 2.32 7.58 -3.04
CA ALA A 58 2.82 8.74 -3.77
C ALA A 58 1.67 9.40 -4.54
N ALA A 59 1.26 10.55 -4.08
CA ALA A 59 0.16 11.33 -4.67
C ALA A 59 0.53 12.82 -4.74
N PRO A 60 1.53 13.20 -5.53
CA PRO A 60 1.97 14.60 -5.64
C PRO A 60 0.88 15.47 -6.26
N GLY A 61 0.85 16.74 -5.87
CA GLY A 61 -0.09 17.73 -6.41
C GLY A 61 -1.50 17.66 -5.84
N MET A 62 -1.72 16.88 -4.78
CA MET A 62 -3.00 16.78 -4.08
C MET A 62 -3.00 17.59 -2.78
N LYS A 63 -4.18 17.75 -2.21
CA LYS A 63 -4.41 18.37 -0.90
C LYS A 63 -4.88 17.31 0.08
N ARG A 64 -4.77 17.59 1.38
CA ARG A 64 -5.27 16.70 2.43
C ARG A 64 -6.75 16.33 2.25
N ASP A 65 -7.55 17.30 1.87
CA ASP A 65 -9.01 17.16 1.74
C ASP A 65 -9.43 16.37 0.49
N ASP A 66 -8.49 16.10 -0.42
CA ASP A 66 -8.75 15.27 -1.60
C ASP A 66 -8.80 13.77 -1.26
N PHE A 67 -8.40 13.38 -0.04
CA PHE A 67 -8.34 11.99 0.37
C PHE A 67 -9.49 11.61 1.31
N LYS A 68 -10.04 10.44 1.07
CA LYS A 68 -10.94 9.74 1.99
C LYS A 68 -10.38 8.35 2.26
N ILE A 69 -10.30 7.99 3.52
CA ILE A 69 -9.80 6.67 3.95
C ILE A 69 -10.92 5.99 4.73
N GLU A 70 -11.25 4.79 4.34
CA GLU A 70 -12.30 3.98 4.94
C GLU A 70 -11.72 2.64 5.38
N LEU A 71 -12.12 2.16 6.52
CA LEU A 71 -11.88 0.81 6.99
C LEU A 71 -13.21 0.10 7.12
N ASP A 72 -13.42 -0.92 6.30
CA ASP A 72 -14.56 -1.81 6.39
C ASP A 72 -14.07 -3.22 6.73
N GLN A 73 -14.41 -3.70 7.93
CA GLN A 73 -13.89 -4.92 8.50
C GLN A 73 -12.35 -4.93 8.50
N ASN A 74 -11.73 -5.62 7.57
CA ASN A 74 -10.28 -5.70 7.41
C ASN A 74 -9.79 -5.12 6.08
N VAL A 75 -10.65 -4.43 5.32
CA VAL A 75 -10.29 -3.78 4.07
C VAL A 75 -10.13 -2.28 4.28
N LEU A 76 -8.91 -1.80 4.14
CA LEU A 76 -8.58 -0.38 4.15
C LEU A 76 -8.67 0.15 2.71
N THR A 77 -9.57 1.08 2.46
CA THR A 77 -9.77 1.70 1.15
C THR A 77 -9.36 3.15 1.18
N ILE A 78 -8.49 3.53 0.28
CA ILE A 78 -8.04 4.89 0.05
C ILE A 78 -8.70 5.39 -1.22
N LEU A 79 -9.50 6.43 -1.09
CA LEU A 79 -10.11 7.13 -2.21
C LEU A 79 -9.48 8.52 -2.31
N SER A 80 -9.25 8.96 -3.52
CA SER A 80 -8.90 10.34 -3.77
C SER A 80 -9.74 10.92 -4.89
N HIS A 81 -10.11 12.17 -4.73
CA HIS A 81 -10.79 12.93 -5.75
C HIS A 81 -10.26 14.36 -5.73
N LYS A 82 -9.70 14.79 -6.86
CA LYS A 82 -9.22 16.15 -7.05
C LYS A 82 -10.16 16.87 -8.02
N GLU A 83 -10.74 17.98 -7.58
CA GLU A 83 -11.46 18.88 -8.46
C GLU A 83 -10.45 19.72 -9.26
N GLU A 84 -10.49 19.62 -10.59
CA GLU A 84 -9.69 20.47 -11.45
C GLU A 84 -10.25 21.88 -11.45
N SER A 85 -9.40 22.86 -11.13
CA SER A 85 -9.71 24.27 -11.41
C SER A 85 -9.60 24.56 -12.93
N GLN A 86 -10.32 25.56 -13.40
CA GLN A 86 -10.20 25.98 -14.82
C GLN A 86 -8.76 26.36 -15.20
N GLU A 87 -7.98 26.88 -14.25
CA GLU A 87 -6.57 27.21 -14.46
C GLU A 87 -5.71 25.95 -14.68
N GLU A 88 -5.93 24.88 -13.92
CA GLU A 88 -5.23 23.60 -14.10
C GLU A 88 -5.58 22.93 -15.43
N GLN A 89 -6.81 23.10 -15.93
CA GLN A 89 -7.19 22.62 -17.27
C GLN A 89 -6.45 23.35 -18.38
N ASN A 90 -6.24 24.65 -18.23
CA ASN A 90 -5.48 25.44 -19.19
C ASN A 90 -3.98 25.11 -19.17
N GLU A 91 -3.41 24.84 -18.02
CA GLU A 91 -2.03 24.38 -17.91
C GLU A 91 -1.85 22.98 -18.50
N ALA A 92 -2.83 22.10 -18.38
CA ALA A 92 -2.76 20.75 -18.93
C ALA A 92 -2.63 20.73 -20.47
N THR A 93 -3.10 21.75 -21.16
CA THR A 93 -3.01 21.84 -22.63
C THR A 93 -1.61 22.21 -23.13
N ASN A 94 -0.75 22.72 -22.26
CA ASN A 94 0.61 23.16 -22.61
C ASN A 94 1.68 22.07 -22.39
N TYR A 95 1.32 20.91 -21.87
CA TYR A 95 2.28 19.82 -21.70
C TYR A 95 2.61 19.16 -23.04
N THR A 96 3.89 19.09 -23.36
CA THR A 96 4.39 18.27 -24.48
C THR A 96 4.46 16.80 -24.11
N ARG A 97 4.53 16.48 -22.80
CA ARG A 97 4.51 15.14 -22.23
C ARG A 97 3.95 15.20 -20.82
N ARG A 98 2.99 14.32 -20.51
CA ARG A 98 2.40 14.18 -19.19
C ARG A 98 2.33 12.70 -18.83
N GLU A 99 3.14 12.28 -17.89
CA GLU A 99 3.25 10.86 -17.50
C GLU A 99 2.49 10.52 -16.21
N PHE A 100 2.15 11.54 -15.40
CA PHE A 100 1.30 11.33 -14.22
C PHE A 100 0.16 12.33 -14.15
N ASN A 101 -0.98 11.85 -13.73
CA ASN A 101 -2.16 12.65 -13.44
C ASN A 101 -2.98 11.95 -12.35
N TYR A 102 -2.79 12.34 -11.10
CA TYR A 102 -3.48 11.76 -9.95
C TYR A 102 -4.73 12.57 -9.59
N GLN A 103 -5.70 12.61 -10.51
CA GLN A 103 -6.94 13.36 -10.26
C GLN A 103 -7.90 12.58 -9.38
N SER A 104 -8.06 11.31 -9.66
CA SER A 104 -8.87 10.43 -8.83
C SER A 104 -8.34 9.00 -8.91
N PHE A 105 -8.26 8.34 -7.77
CA PHE A 105 -7.90 6.95 -7.69
C PHE A 105 -8.62 6.29 -6.51
N GLN A 106 -8.71 4.98 -6.58
CA GLN A 106 -9.12 4.14 -5.47
C GLN A 106 -8.13 3.00 -5.32
N ARG A 107 -7.71 2.76 -4.08
CA ARG A 107 -6.82 1.66 -3.76
C ARG A 107 -7.24 1.00 -2.45
N SER A 108 -7.32 -0.33 -2.45
CA SER A 108 -7.74 -1.09 -1.28
C SER A 108 -6.62 -2.02 -0.82
N PHE A 109 -6.51 -2.20 0.48
CA PHE A 109 -5.55 -3.06 1.15
C PHE A 109 -6.27 -3.96 2.13
N THR A 110 -6.12 -5.26 1.99
CA THR A 110 -6.62 -6.21 2.99
C THR A 110 -5.64 -6.29 4.14
N LEU A 111 -6.06 -5.87 5.32
CA LEU A 111 -5.25 -5.93 6.53
C LEU A 111 -5.36 -7.33 7.16
N PRO A 112 -4.29 -7.82 7.85
CA PRO A 112 -4.36 -9.09 8.55
C PRO A 112 -5.42 -9.07 9.65
N GLU A 113 -6.38 -9.98 9.58
CA GLU A 113 -7.39 -10.12 10.62
C GLU A 113 -6.75 -10.38 11.99
N ASN A 114 -7.34 -9.81 13.02
CA ASN A 114 -6.92 -9.97 14.41
C ASN A 114 -5.50 -9.51 14.75
N LYS A 115 -4.76 -8.92 13.81
CA LYS A 115 -3.39 -8.43 14.04
C LYS A 115 -3.27 -6.92 14.16
N VAL A 116 -4.26 -6.18 13.69
CA VAL A 116 -4.22 -4.71 13.64
C VAL A 116 -5.25 -4.06 14.56
N GLU A 117 -4.89 -2.91 15.09
CA GLU A 117 -5.80 -2.05 15.84
C GLU A 117 -6.43 -1.02 14.92
N GLY A 118 -7.57 -1.37 14.31
CA GLY A 118 -8.26 -0.53 13.32
C GLY A 118 -8.62 0.87 13.82
N GLU A 119 -9.00 0.99 15.08
CA GLU A 119 -9.38 2.27 15.69
C GLU A 119 -8.20 3.24 15.87
N LYS A 120 -6.97 2.73 15.84
CA LYS A 120 -5.74 3.52 15.98
C LYS A 120 -5.06 3.83 14.66
N ILE A 121 -5.68 3.51 13.54
CA ILE A 121 -5.16 3.85 12.23
C ILE A 121 -5.12 5.38 12.09
N ALA A 122 -3.97 5.90 11.67
CA ALA A 122 -3.77 7.32 11.46
C ALA A 122 -3.19 7.57 10.07
N ALA A 123 -3.56 8.70 9.48
CA ALA A 123 -3.07 9.10 8.18
C ALA A 123 -2.51 10.53 8.21
N LYS A 124 -1.44 10.75 7.48
CA LYS A 124 -0.80 12.05 7.33
C LYS A 124 -0.36 12.27 5.89
N TYR A 125 -0.68 13.42 5.34
CA TYR A 125 -0.22 13.82 4.01
C TYR A 125 0.80 14.95 4.12
N VAL A 126 2.01 14.69 3.63
CA VAL A 126 3.13 15.65 3.66
C VAL A 126 4.00 15.44 2.41
N ASP A 127 4.40 16.52 1.78
CA ASP A 127 5.34 16.52 0.65
C ASP A 127 4.96 15.56 -0.50
N GLY A 128 3.66 15.49 -0.81
CA GLY A 128 3.16 14.63 -1.88
C GLY A 128 3.04 13.14 -1.51
N ILE A 129 3.27 12.79 -0.25
CA ILE A 129 3.15 11.41 0.24
C ILE A 129 2.04 11.31 1.26
N LEU A 130 1.07 10.44 1.01
CA LEU A 130 0.08 10.02 2.00
C LEU A 130 0.65 8.82 2.76
N ARG A 131 0.91 9.02 4.04
CA ARG A 131 1.41 7.96 4.93
C ARG A 131 0.31 7.52 5.88
N ILE A 132 0.03 6.22 5.89
CA ILE A 132 -0.96 5.59 6.75
C ILE A 132 -0.24 4.66 7.70
N SER A 133 -0.41 4.88 8.99
CA SER A 133 0.12 4.03 10.06
C SER A 133 -0.99 3.10 10.55
N VAL A 134 -0.72 1.81 10.54
CA VAL A 134 -1.65 0.76 10.96
C VAL A 134 -1.01 0.01 12.12
N PRO A 135 -1.31 0.38 13.37
CA PRO A 135 -0.70 -0.25 14.55
C PRO A 135 -1.09 -1.72 14.67
N LYS A 136 -0.16 -2.53 15.12
CA LYS A 136 -0.38 -3.94 15.45
C LYS A 136 -0.89 -4.08 16.87
N LYS A 137 -1.76 -5.06 17.09
CA LYS A 137 -2.15 -5.47 18.44
C LYS A 137 -0.94 -6.05 19.18
N GLU A 138 -0.92 -5.90 20.50
CA GLU A 138 0.19 -6.41 21.32
C GLU A 138 0.43 -7.91 21.13
N GLU A 139 -0.63 -8.70 20.93
CA GLU A 139 -0.53 -10.14 20.67
C GLU A 139 0.13 -10.48 19.34
N ALA A 140 0.11 -9.55 18.38
CA ALA A 140 0.69 -9.71 17.06
C ALA A 140 2.15 -9.27 16.96
N LYS A 141 2.66 -8.57 18.00
CA LYS A 141 4.04 -8.12 18.05
C LYS A 141 4.99 -9.26 18.45
N VAL A 142 6.20 -9.22 17.88
CA VAL A 142 7.25 -10.16 18.27
C VAL A 142 7.67 -9.86 19.72
N LYS A 143 7.50 -10.84 20.60
CA LYS A 143 7.92 -10.72 22.00
C LYS A 143 9.41 -11.03 22.14
N PRO A 144 10.13 -10.34 23.03
CA PRO A 144 11.52 -10.66 23.31
C PRO A 144 11.62 -12.09 23.89
N ILE A 145 12.78 -12.69 23.70
CA ILE A 145 13.08 -14.02 24.25
C ILE A 145 13.00 -13.95 25.78
N LYS A 146 12.19 -14.83 26.36
CA LYS A 146 12.07 -14.95 27.80
C LYS A 146 13.02 -16.06 28.28
N LEU A 147 13.97 -15.72 29.13
CA LEU A 147 14.79 -16.68 29.82
C LEU A 147 13.99 -17.27 30.99
N ILE A 148 13.95 -18.60 31.05
CA ILE A 148 13.29 -19.33 32.13
C ILE A 148 14.41 -19.89 33.03
N SER A 149 14.38 -19.51 34.29
CA SER A 149 15.29 -20.09 35.29
C SER A 149 14.83 -21.50 35.65
N VAL A 150 15.77 -22.44 35.66
CA VAL A 150 15.51 -23.80 36.16
C VAL A 150 15.82 -23.79 37.67
N GLY A 151 14.77 -24.10 38.41
CA GLY A 151 14.91 -24.24 39.87
C GLY A 151 15.36 -25.65 40.26
#